data_4cc07b0b091656542f72a770ba9a9740
#
_entry.id   4cc07b0b091656542f72a770ba9a9740
#
_cell.length_a   1.000
_cell.length_b   1.000
_cell.length_c   1.000
_cell.angle_alpha   90.00
_cell.angle_beta   90.00
_cell.angle_gamma   90.00
#
_symmetry.space_group_name_H-M   'P 1'
#
loop_
_entity.id
_entity.type
_entity.pdbx_description
1 polymer ?
#
loop_
_entity_poly.entity_id
_entity_poly.type
_entity_poly.pdbx_seq_one_letter_code
_entity_poly.pdbx_strand_id
1 'polypeptide(L)'
;ATVSMTDETGAETATAVVETPDNTAAAGHRTATVTLHAIEAQIRPGICATEENREYPPAFVEPGFVPVRKLELSAAATTLTPENPSVLLHTCIYPMEATDRKLLWSITDATGIPSPIAKPEELPDGEGIRITGISDGSFQVRCMSCNGTPSVKMISQLEFQVEGMGQTFRSPYEPVTAISYDTSFGGDVSRGVENSAGTDKAQPTGLVYRSMDFGEFGSDEITLAIFANDNDPHRIQIWEGEPGENASGFGETGELVGEVTYQKPGIWEVFQPETFTLSRRLKGVVNVTIVSEDKFFLKEFHFTRQEKAYARLSALTDGVTYGDSFVRTEDAIEQIGNNVSLEFSDMDFGTDASDSIVICGRTPLQHNTIQLRFSNGETQVLPFPHSGEYREMRFPIQKVTGEQKVTFVFLPGCNFDFKWFRFEKSGLEE
;
A
#
# COMPACT_ATOMS: atom_id res chain seq x y z
N ALA A 1 3.75 -3.83 -46.17
CA ALA A 1 4.81 -3.05 -46.82
C ALA A 1 6.15 -3.78 -46.66
N THR A 2 6.94 -3.80 -47.69
CA THR A 2 8.30 -4.37 -47.65
C THR A 2 9.26 -3.20 -47.45
N VAL A 3 10.11 -3.30 -46.45
CA VAL A 3 11.15 -2.32 -46.14
C VAL A 3 12.49 -3.00 -46.40
N SER A 4 13.28 -2.46 -47.36
CA SER A 4 14.64 -2.92 -47.62
C SER A 4 15.62 -1.89 -47.11
N MET A 5 16.65 -2.34 -46.42
CA MET A 5 17.80 -1.51 -46.02
C MET A 5 18.97 -1.79 -46.93
N THR A 6 19.57 -0.74 -47.43
CA THR A 6 20.80 -0.80 -48.24
C THR A 6 21.93 -0.08 -47.54
N ASP A 7 23.17 -0.54 -47.73
CA ASP A 7 24.36 0.13 -47.21
C ASP A 7 24.73 1.34 -48.11
N GLU A 8 25.78 2.05 -47.75
CA GLU A 8 26.30 3.23 -48.51
C GLU A 8 26.75 2.90 -49.94
N THR A 9 26.94 1.63 -50.24
CA THR A 9 27.31 1.18 -51.61
C THR A 9 26.08 0.81 -52.43
N GLY A 10 24.87 0.89 -51.85
CA GLY A 10 23.62 0.51 -52.51
C GLY A 10 23.29 -0.99 -52.43
N ALA A 11 24.08 -1.76 -51.66
CA ALA A 11 23.79 -3.17 -51.46
C ALA A 11 22.69 -3.36 -50.40
N GLU A 12 21.73 -4.25 -50.66
CA GLU A 12 20.64 -4.55 -49.75
C GLU A 12 21.19 -5.32 -48.53
N THR A 13 21.05 -4.72 -47.34
CA THR A 13 21.56 -5.28 -46.10
C THR A 13 20.47 -5.98 -45.27
N ALA A 14 19.21 -5.62 -45.45
CA ALA A 14 18.07 -6.28 -44.85
C ALA A 14 16.76 -5.96 -45.56
N THR A 15 15.83 -6.91 -45.57
CA THR A 15 14.47 -6.70 -46.07
C THR A 15 13.46 -7.18 -45.03
N ALA A 16 12.54 -6.33 -44.66
CA ALA A 16 11.42 -6.70 -43.80
C ALA A 16 10.07 -6.46 -44.50
N VAL A 17 9.18 -7.43 -44.43
CA VAL A 17 7.81 -7.29 -44.94
C VAL A 17 6.92 -6.93 -43.73
N VAL A 18 6.33 -5.74 -43.78
CA VAL A 18 5.37 -5.29 -42.76
C VAL A 18 3.96 -5.47 -43.34
N GLU A 19 3.22 -6.41 -42.83
CA GLU A 19 1.79 -6.55 -43.11
C GLU A 19 1.01 -5.58 -42.23
N THR A 20 0.38 -4.59 -42.81
CA THR A 20 -0.60 -3.76 -42.13
C THR A 20 -1.98 -4.41 -42.31
N PRO A 21 -2.75 -4.64 -41.26
CA PRO A 21 -4.13 -5.10 -41.39
C PRO A 21 -4.96 -3.94 -41.96
N ASP A 22 -5.29 -4.05 -43.26
CA ASP A 22 -6.19 -3.11 -43.90
C ASP A 22 -7.58 -3.75 -44.02
N ASN A 23 -8.57 -3.14 -43.38
CA ASN A 23 -9.96 -3.62 -43.33
C ASN A 23 -10.77 -3.25 -44.57
N THR A 24 -10.13 -2.91 -45.67
CA THR A 24 -10.80 -2.68 -46.96
C THR A 24 -10.26 -3.65 -48.02
N ALA A 25 -11.17 -4.45 -48.55
CA ALA A 25 -10.92 -5.44 -49.56
C ALA A 25 -10.40 -4.81 -50.87
N ALA A 26 -9.09 -4.69 -50.95
CA ALA A 26 -8.33 -4.62 -52.22
C ALA A 26 -6.89 -5.00 -51.87
N ALA A 27 -6.56 -6.26 -52.07
CA ALA A 27 -5.21 -6.78 -51.93
C ALA A 27 -4.29 -6.13 -52.95
N GLY A 28 -3.61 -5.09 -52.54
CA GLY A 28 -2.47 -4.49 -53.25
C GLY A 28 -1.30 -4.46 -52.30
N HIS A 29 -0.32 -5.34 -52.54
CA HIS A 29 0.98 -5.20 -51.88
C HIS A 29 1.58 -3.85 -52.26
N ARG A 30 1.69 -2.95 -51.31
CA ARG A 30 2.44 -1.71 -51.50
C ARG A 30 3.85 -1.93 -50.95
N THR A 31 4.82 -1.97 -51.86
CA THR A 31 6.22 -1.98 -51.50
C THR A 31 6.68 -0.53 -51.36
N ALA A 32 7.09 -0.14 -50.17
CA ALA A 32 7.78 1.13 -49.94
C ALA A 32 9.26 0.81 -49.70
N THR A 33 10.13 1.33 -50.53
CA THR A 33 11.58 1.25 -50.32
C THR A 33 11.99 2.46 -49.53
N VAL A 34 12.46 2.24 -48.28
CA VAL A 34 13.06 3.28 -47.47
C VAL A 34 14.55 3.09 -47.52
N THR A 35 15.25 4.03 -48.12
CA THR A 35 16.71 4.05 -48.14
C THR A 35 17.16 4.75 -46.85
N LEU A 36 17.75 3.99 -45.93
CA LEU A 36 18.37 4.55 -44.75
C LEU A 36 19.87 4.74 -45.08
N HIS A 37 20.32 6.00 -45.16
CA HIS A 37 21.75 6.28 -45.18
C HIS A 37 22.29 6.06 -43.77
N ALA A 38 23.15 5.08 -43.60
CA ALA A 38 23.89 4.90 -42.34
C ALA A 38 24.88 6.06 -42.22
N ILE A 39 24.51 7.06 -41.44
CA ILE A 39 25.47 8.03 -40.94
C ILE A 39 26.29 7.30 -39.88
N GLU A 40 27.61 7.28 -40.10
CA GLU A 40 28.56 6.61 -39.22
C GLU A 40 28.26 6.82 -37.74
N ALA A 41 28.04 5.73 -37.08
CA ALA A 41 28.29 5.49 -35.70
C ALA A 41 27.71 6.45 -34.66
N GLN A 42 26.46 6.80 -34.73
CA GLN A 42 25.77 7.23 -33.51
C GLN A 42 24.27 6.89 -33.53
N ILE A 43 23.92 5.66 -33.87
CA ILE A 43 22.61 5.14 -33.55
C ILE A 43 22.62 4.94 -32.02
N ARG A 44 22.10 5.91 -31.30
CA ARG A 44 21.80 5.73 -29.87
C ARG A 44 20.65 4.76 -29.78
N PRO A 45 20.78 3.65 -29.04
CA PRO A 45 19.65 2.76 -28.82
C PRO A 45 18.51 3.56 -28.21
N GLY A 46 17.32 3.54 -28.82
CA GLY A 46 16.11 4.19 -28.31
C GLY A 46 15.65 5.46 -29.04
N ILE A 47 16.34 5.92 -30.09
CA ILE A 47 15.85 7.04 -30.92
C ILE A 47 15.08 6.48 -32.09
N CYS A 48 13.78 6.73 -32.15
CA CYS A 48 12.97 6.46 -33.33
C CYS A 48 13.44 7.36 -34.47
N ALA A 49 13.77 6.80 -35.66
CA ALA A 49 14.32 7.49 -36.81
C ALA A 49 13.36 8.48 -37.50
N THR A 50 12.26 8.86 -36.90
CA THR A 50 11.21 9.74 -37.46
C THR A 50 11.21 11.18 -36.91
N GLU A 51 12.13 11.54 -36.02
CA GLU A 51 12.26 12.93 -35.58
C GLU A 51 13.38 13.64 -36.39
N GLU A 52 13.08 13.98 -37.62
CA GLU A 52 13.92 14.91 -38.36
C GLU A 52 13.92 16.29 -37.68
N ASN A 53 15.11 16.75 -37.27
CA ASN A 53 15.42 18.14 -36.93
C ASN A 53 14.89 18.72 -35.62
N ARG A 54 14.87 17.96 -34.51
CA ARG A 54 15.02 18.61 -33.23
C ARG A 54 16.49 18.63 -32.83
N GLU A 55 17.12 19.79 -32.97
CA GLU A 55 18.37 20.10 -32.26
C GLU A 55 18.01 20.13 -30.77
N TYR A 56 18.17 19.00 -30.09
CA TYR A 56 18.24 19.04 -28.63
C TYR A 56 19.55 19.75 -28.27
N PRO A 57 19.51 20.75 -27.38
CA PRO A 57 20.76 21.29 -26.88
C PRO A 57 21.59 20.12 -26.35
N PRO A 58 22.89 20.05 -26.65
CA PRO A 58 23.73 18.95 -26.18
C PRO A 58 23.56 18.89 -24.67
N ALA A 59 23.15 17.71 -24.16
CA ALA A 59 23.08 17.51 -22.72
C ALA A 59 24.46 17.92 -22.17
N PHE A 60 24.49 18.86 -21.23
CA PHE A 60 25.74 19.31 -20.63
C PHE A 60 26.36 18.10 -19.92
N VAL A 61 27.34 17.51 -20.56
CA VAL A 61 28.11 16.43 -19.98
C VAL A 61 29.34 17.09 -19.34
N GLU A 62 29.44 16.95 -18.02
CA GLU A 62 30.63 17.43 -17.32
C GLU A 62 31.89 16.80 -17.92
N PRO A 63 32.97 17.57 -18.16
CA PRO A 63 34.21 17.03 -18.67
C PRO A 63 34.70 15.87 -17.79
N GLY A 64 34.85 14.67 -18.37
CA GLY A 64 35.25 13.46 -17.65
C GLY A 64 34.10 12.57 -17.18
N PHE A 65 32.84 12.98 -17.37
CA PHE A 65 31.70 12.12 -17.05
C PHE A 65 31.52 11.02 -18.13
N VAL A 66 31.55 9.77 -17.68
CA VAL A 66 31.32 8.58 -18.52
C VAL A 66 29.97 7.97 -18.15
N PRO A 67 28.94 8.09 -19.00
CA PRO A 67 27.61 7.56 -18.70
C PRO A 67 27.56 6.04 -18.83
N VAL A 68 26.66 5.39 -18.08
CA VAL A 68 26.28 4.00 -18.30
C VAL A 68 25.62 3.86 -19.67
N ARG A 69 26.08 2.89 -20.46
CA ARG A 69 25.56 2.64 -21.82
C ARG A 69 24.84 1.29 -21.94
N LYS A 70 25.10 0.36 -21.02
CA LYS A 70 24.48 -0.96 -21.01
C LYS A 70 24.45 -1.51 -19.58
N LEU A 71 23.37 -2.20 -19.23
CA LEU A 71 23.22 -3.01 -18.04
C LEU A 71 22.93 -4.45 -18.45
N GLU A 72 23.65 -5.40 -17.90
CA GLU A 72 23.39 -6.82 -18.08
C GLU A 72 23.10 -7.45 -16.73
N LEU A 73 21.95 -8.12 -16.63
CA LEU A 73 21.53 -8.84 -15.44
C LEU A 73 21.81 -10.32 -15.59
N SER A 74 22.29 -10.95 -14.53
CA SER A 74 22.50 -12.39 -14.49
C SER A 74 22.16 -12.96 -13.13
N ALA A 75 21.50 -14.13 -13.12
CA ALA A 75 21.18 -14.90 -11.93
C ALA A 75 21.51 -16.37 -12.15
N ALA A 76 21.83 -17.09 -11.07
CA ALA A 76 22.11 -18.53 -11.14
C ALA A 76 20.85 -19.36 -11.45
N ALA A 77 19.70 -18.86 -11.07
CA ALA A 77 18.37 -19.44 -11.34
C ALA A 77 17.34 -18.34 -11.48
N THR A 78 16.29 -18.61 -12.22
CA THR A 78 15.13 -17.71 -12.39
C THR A 78 13.85 -18.30 -11.81
N THR A 79 13.91 -19.51 -11.25
CA THR A 79 12.81 -20.13 -10.51
C THR A 79 13.21 -20.24 -9.05
N LEU A 80 12.33 -19.73 -8.16
CA LEU A 80 12.48 -19.79 -6.71
C LEU A 80 11.48 -20.81 -6.16
N THR A 81 11.92 -21.61 -5.20
CA THR A 81 11.11 -22.68 -4.55
C THR A 81 11.35 -22.64 -3.04
N PRO A 82 10.53 -23.34 -2.23
CA PRO A 82 10.76 -23.43 -0.77
C PRO A 82 12.16 -23.93 -0.39
N GLU A 83 12.75 -24.79 -1.22
CA GLU A 83 14.11 -25.31 -0.99
C GLU A 83 15.18 -24.29 -1.36
N ASN A 84 14.89 -23.43 -2.35
CA ASN A 84 15.78 -22.37 -2.82
C ASN A 84 15.00 -21.05 -2.91
N PRO A 85 14.67 -20.44 -1.75
CA PRO A 85 13.75 -19.30 -1.70
C PRO A 85 14.40 -18.00 -2.15
N SER A 86 15.70 -17.93 -2.32
CA SER A 86 16.39 -16.71 -2.71
C SER A 86 17.50 -16.94 -3.73
N VAL A 87 17.78 -15.93 -4.52
CA VAL A 87 18.85 -15.91 -5.50
C VAL A 87 19.57 -14.56 -5.48
N LEU A 88 20.86 -14.59 -5.83
CA LEU A 88 21.64 -13.37 -6.07
C LEU A 88 21.53 -12.99 -7.53
N LEU A 89 21.16 -11.75 -7.77
CA LEU A 89 21.15 -11.13 -9.09
C LEU A 89 22.31 -10.14 -9.17
N HIS A 90 23.19 -10.35 -10.15
CA HIS A 90 24.36 -9.53 -10.40
C HIS A 90 24.15 -8.66 -11.64
N THR A 91 24.74 -7.47 -11.62
CA THR A 91 24.69 -6.53 -12.73
C THR A 91 26.09 -6.26 -13.25
N CYS A 92 26.26 -6.40 -14.57
CA CYS A 92 27.42 -5.87 -15.26
C CYS A 92 27.08 -4.51 -15.87
N ILE A 93 27.83 -3.48 -15.49
CA ILE A 93 27.64 -2.10 -15.91
C ILE A 93 28.69 -1.77 -16.97
N TYR A 94 28.27 -1.31 -18.14
CA TYR A 94 29.15 -0.93 -19.23
C TYR A 94 28.96 0.55 -19.61
N PRO A 95 30.08 1.26 -19.95
CA PRO A 95 31.46 0.79 -19.83
C PRO A 95 31.88 0.64 -18.36
N MET A 96 32.94 -0.15 -18.11
CA MET A 96 33.40 -0.43 -16.74
C MET A 96 33.89 0.83 -16.00
N GLU A 97 34.35 1.83 -16.75
CA GLU A 97 34.77 3.14 -16.26
C GLU A 97 33.61 4.14 -16.06
N ALA A 98 32.35 3.70 -16.14
CA ALA A 98 31.20 4.56 -15.89
C ALA A 98 31.31 5.29 -14.55
N THR A 99 31.13 6.63 -14.58
CA THR A 99 31.41 7.52 -13.45
C THR A 99 30.39 7.35 -12.32
N ASP A 100 29.10 7.28 -12.69
CA ASP A 100 28.00 7.01 -11.74
C ASP A 100 27.47 5.62 -12.00
N ARG A 101 27.71 4.72 -11.05
CA ARG A 101 27.31 3.31 -11.11
C ARG A 101 26.09 3.00 -10.26
N LYS A 102 25.45 4.02 -9.67
CA LYS A 102 24.27 3.82 -8.84
C LYS A 102 23.11 3.28 -9.64
N LEU A 103 22.47 2.25 -9.09
CA LEU A 103 21.35 1.53 -9.68
C LEU A 103 20.09 1.71 -8.82
N LEU A 104 18.95 1.70 -9.46
CA LEU A 104 17.65 1.64 -8.84
C LEU A 104 17.01 0.29 -9.20
N TRP A 105 16.50 -0.39 -8.18
CA TRP A 105 15.90 -1.69 -8.31
C TRP A 105 14.39 -1.64 -8.03
N SER A 106 13.64 -2.41 -8.78
CA SER A 106 12.22 -2.60 -8.53
C SER A 106 11.78 -4.00 -8.91
N ILE A 107 10.82 -4.53 -8.14
CA ILE A 107 10.11 -5.77 -8.43
C ILE A 107 8.75 -5.38 -9.00
N THR A 108 8.45 -5.82 -10.22
CA THR A 108 7.23 -5.45 -10.92
C THR A 108 6.57 -6.67 -11.57
N ASP A 109 5.32 -6.53 -11.94
CA ASP A 109 4.69 -7.43 -12.91
C ASP A 109 5.15 -7.13 -14.35
N ALA A 110 4.62 -7.85 -15.31
CA ALA A 110 4.94 -7.67 -16.73
C ALA A 110 4.55 -6.28 -17.28
N THR A 111 3.63 -5.58 -16.62
CA THR A 111 3.16 -4.24 -16.99
C THR A 111 3.96 -3.11 -16.31
N GLY A 112 4.89 -3.47 -15.41
CA GLY A 112 5.71 -2.53 -14.65
C GLY A 112 5.05 -1.99 -13.39
N ILE A 113 3.99 -2.64 -12.91
CA ILE A 113 3.35 -2.33 -11.62
C ILE A 113 4.11 -3.08 -10.51
N PRO A 114 4.34 -2.45 -9.33
CA PRO A 114 4.97 -3.13 -8.20
C PRO A 114 4.29 -4.45 -7.85
N SER A 115 5.09 -5.51 -7.69
CA SER A 115 4.60 -6.86 -7.39
C SER A 115 5.03 -7.29 -5.98
N PRO A 116 4.12 -7.86 -5.16
CA PRO A 116 4.43 -8.33 -3.81
C PRO A 116 5.00 -9.76 -3.78
N ILE A 117 5.19 -10.41 -4.94
CA ILE A 117 5.59 -11.82 -5.05
C ILE A 117 7.00 -12.07 -4.53
N ALA A 118 7.87 -11.05 -4.53
CA ALA A 118 9.24 -11.16 -4.04
C ALA A 118 9.69 -9.87 -3.35
N LYS A 119 10.75 -9.97 -2.54
CA LYS A 119 11.44 -8.85 -1.90
C LYS A 119 12.86 -8.70 -2.39
N PRO A 120 13.31 -7.49 -2.74
CA PRO A 120 14.70 -7.19 -3.02
C PRO A 120 15.45 -6.79 -1.74
N GLU A 121 16.71 -7.17 -1.65
CA GLU A 121 17.67 -6.70 -0.65
C GLU A 121 18.96 -6.31 -1.38
N GLU A 122 19.33 -5.03 -1.34
CA GLU A 122 20.54 -4.55 -2.02
C GLU A 122 21.80 -5.14 -1.41
N LEU A 123 22.75 -5.54 -2.27
CA LEU A 123 24.05 -6.01 -1.82
C LEU A 123 24.93 -4.83 -1.39
N PRO A 124 25.86 -5.04 -0.42
CA PRO A 124 26.74 -3.97 0.08
C PRO A 124 27.66 -3.34 -0.97
N ASP A 125 27.95 -4.06 -2.05
CA ASP A 125 28.75 -3.57 -3.18
C ASP A 125 27.97 -2.66 -4.12
N GLY A 126 26.62 -2.64 -4.02
CA GLY A 126 25.74 -1.83 -4.86
C GLY A 126 25.61 -2.33 -6.31
N GLU A 127 26.28 -3.41 -6.69
CA GLU A 127 26.23 -3.96 -8.06
C GLU A 127 25.29 -5.16 -8.21
N GLY A 128 24.45 -5.41 -7.21
CA GLY A 128 23.50 -6.52 -7.24
C GLY A 128 22.48 -6.47 -6.13
N ILE A 129 21.55 -7.41 -6.19
CA ILE A 129 20.52 -7.60 -5.14
C ILE A 129 20.34 -9.08 -4.84
N ARG A 130 19.92 -9.38 -3.61
CA ARG A 130 19.30 -10.66 -3.26
C ARG A 130 17.81 -10.54 -3.49
N ILE A 131 17.23 -11.51 -4.17
CA ILE A 131 15.79 -11.61 -4.39
C ILE A 131 15.30 -12.81 -3.61
N THR A 132 14.29 -12.61 -2.78
CA THR A 132 13.63 -13.67 -2.01
C THR A 132 12.17 -13.76 -2.44
N GLY A 133 11.74 -14.95 -2.91
CA GLY A 133 10.36 -15.26 -3.23
C GLY A 133 9.49 -15.30 -1.97
N ILE A 134 8.26 -14.81 -2.07
CA ILE A 134 7.30 -14.77 -0.97
C ILE A 134 6.09 -15.65 -1.28
N SER A 135 5.65 -15.67 -2.54
CA SER A 135 4.46 -16.39 -2.98
C SER A 135 4.54 -16.81 -4.43
N ASP A 136 3.69 -17.74 -4.80
CA ASP A 136 3.60 -18.27 -6.17
C ASP A 136 3.21 -17.18 -7.17
N GLY A 137 3.85 -17.23 -8.34
CA GLY A 137 3.58 -16.32 -9.45
C GLY A 137 4.85 -15.89 -10.19
N SER A 138 4.66 -15.08 -11.24
CA SER A 138 5.75 -14.51 -12.02
C SER A 138 5.93 -13.03 -11.71
N PHE A 139 7.17 -12.56 -11.75
CA PHE A 139 7.53 -11.17 -11.57
C PHE A 139 8.76 -10.80 -12.38
N GLN A 140 8.98 -9.52 -12.57
CA GLN A 140 10.17 -9.00 -13.23
C GLN A 140 11.01 -8.20 -12.23
N VAL A 141 12.32 -8.45 -12.25
CA VAL A 141 13.30 -7.59 -11.60
C VAL A 141 13.77 -6.58 -12.61
N ARG A 142 13.57 -5.32 -12.30
CA ARG A 142 13.94 -4.19 -13.14
C ARG A 142 15.08 -3.41 -12.49
N CYS A 143 16.17 -3.27 -13.22
CA CYS A 143 17.32 -2.46 -12.85
C CYS A 143 17.39 -1.23 -13.73
N MET A 144 17.60 -0.06 -13.16
CA MET A 144 17.70 1.20 -13.87
C MET A 144 18.92 1.99 -13.39
N SER A 145 19.69 2.57 -14.34
CA SER A 145 20.79 3.47 -13.99
C SER A 145 20.27 4.81 -13.46
N CYS A 146 20.96 5.38 -12.48
CA CYS A 146 20.66 6.72 -11.97
C CYS A 146 21.21 7.83 -12.86
N ASN A 147 22.24 7.53 -13.64
CA ASN A 147 22.81 8.50 -14.59
C ASN A 147 22.01 8.58 -15.88
N GLY A 148 22.23 9.67 -16.61
CA GLY A 148 21.52 9.96 -17.84
C GLY A 148 20.71 11.24 -17.74
N THR A 149 19.99 11.55 -18.80
CA THR A 149 19.02 12.66 -18.78
C THR A 149 17.71 12.19 -18.09
N PRO A 150 16.85 13.10 -17.62
CA PRO A 150 15.53 12.74 -17.09
C PRO A 150 14.70 11.87 -18.04
N SER A 151 14.95 12.01 -19.36
CA SER A 151 14.24 11.31 -20.44
C SER A 151 14.92 10.03 -20.93
N VAL A 152 16.19 9.78 -20.57
CA VAL A 152 16.95 8.61 -21.07
C VAL A 152 17.69 7.96 -19.92
N LYS A 153 17.20 6.82 -19.46
CA LYS A 153 17.85 5.96 -18.47
C LYS A 153 18.04 4.57 -19.05
N MET A 154 19.17 3.94 -18.70
CA MET A 154 19.39 2.54 -19.08
C MET A 154 18.59 1.64 -18.17
N ILE A 155 17.83 0.73 -18.74
CA ILE A 155 16.98 -0.23 -18.02
C ILE A 155 17.32 -1.63 -18.52
N SER A 156 17.43 -2.57 -17.59
CA SER A 156 17.50 -4.00 -17.87
C SER A 156 16.50 -4.74 -16.99
N GLN A 157 15.94 -5.83 -17.52
CA GLN A 157 14.91 -6.61 -16.83
C GLN A 157 15.22 -8.09 -16.93
N LEU A 158 14.86 -8.84 -15.88
CA LEU A 158 14.94 -10.29 -15.87
C LEU A 158 13.67 -10.84 -15.21
N GLU A 159 13.04 -11.82 -15.88
CA GLU A 159 11.83 -12.47 -15.40
C GLU A 159 12.15 -13.63 -14.45
N PHE A 160 11.36 -13.75 -13.41
CA PHE A 160 11.44 -14.80 -12.41
C PHE A 160 10.08 -15.46 -12.20
N GLN A 161 10.13 -16.72 -11.77
CA GLN A 161 8.98 -17.50 -11.36
C GLN A 161 9.18 -17.97 -9.91
N VAL A 162 8.12 -17.92 -9.12
CA VAL A 162 8.07 -18.51 -7.77
C VAL A 162 7.05 -19.64 -7.79
N GLU A 163 7.43 -20.80 -7.23
CA GLU A 163 6.59 -21.99 -7.21
C GLU A 163 6.63 -22.66 -5.83
N GLY A 164 5.46 -23.03 -5.31
CA GLY A 164 5.34 -23.78 -4.05
C GLY A 164 5.43 -22.98 -2.78
N MET A 165 5.50 -21.63 -2.85
CA MET A 165 5.51 -20.74 -1.68
C MET A 165 4.10 -20.43 -1.14
N GLY A 166 3.05 -20.74 -1.92
CA GLY A 166 1.67 -20.45 -1.57
C GLY A 166 1.20 -19.05 -1.94
N GLN A 167 0.07 -18.66 -1.39
CA GLN A 167 -0.58 -17.38 -1.71
C GLN A 167 0.04 -16.22 -0.91
N THR A 168 0.24 -15.08 -1.57
CA THR A 168 0.64 -13.84 -0.90
C THR A 168 -0.53 -13.15 -0.26
N PHE A 169 -0.27 -12.59 0.93
CA PHE A 169 -1.12 -11.57 1.52
C PHE A 169 -0.47 -10.20 1.34
N ARG A 170 -1.28 -9.19 1.02
CA ARG A 170 -0.81 -7.80 0.95
C ARG A 170 -0.78 -7.19 2.33
N SER A 171 0.30 -6.51 2.67
CA SER A 171 0.33 -5.68 3.89
C SER A 171 -0.49 -4.40 3.64
N PRO A 172 -1.54 -4.13 4.44
CA PRO A 172 -2.25 -2.85 4.36
C PRO A 172 -1.45 -1.68 4.94
N TYR A 173 -0.38 -1.95 5.68
CA TYR A 173 0.43 -0.96 6.39
C TYR A 173 1.57 -0.38 5.55
N GLU A 174 1.83 -0.96 4.39
CA GLU A 174 2.74 -0.44 3.37
C GLU A 174 1.92 0.24 2.25
N PRO A 175 2.48 1.24 1.56
CA PRO A 175 1.79 1.88 0.45
C PRO A 175 1.36 0.89 -0.63
N VAL A 176 0.06 0.74 -0.85
CA VAL A 176 -0.54 -0.07 -1.90
C VAL A 176 -0.78 0.81 -3.11
N THR A 177 -0.07 0.55 -4.20
CA THR A 177 -0.24 1.31 -5.45
C THR A 177 -1.65 1.11 -6.00
N ALA A 178 -2.39 2.18 -6.24
CA ALA A 178 -3.80 2.09 -6.57
C ALA A 178 -4.12 1.32 -7.85
N ILE A 179 -3.26 1.39 -8.88
CA ILE A 179 -3.46 0.66 -10.14
C ILE A 179 -3.20 -0.86 -9.99
N SER A 180 -2.70 -1.34 -8.83
CA SER A 180 -2.50 -2.76 -8.55
C SER A 180 -3.75 -3.47 -8.03
N TYR A 181 -4.94 -2.94 -8.30
CA TYR A 181 -6.20 -3.59 -7.96
C TYR A 181 -6.34 -4.96 -8.64
N ASP A 182 -7.01 -5.90 -7.98
CA ASP A 182 -7.23 -7.25 -8.53
C ASP A 182 -8.36 -7.27 -9.55
N THR A 183 -9.43 -6.52 -9.25
CA THR A 183 -10.57 -6.30 -10.16
C THR A 183 -11.12 -4.91 -9.98
N SER A 184 -11.80 -4.40 -11.00
CA SER A 184 -12.57 -3.15 -10.95
C SER A 184 -13.98 -3.37 -11.48
N PHE A 185 -14.89 -2.51 -11.07
CA PHE A 185 -16.28 -2.53 -11.55
C PHE A 185 -16.83 -1.11 -11.69
N GLY A 186 -17.96 -1.00 -12.38
CA GLY A 186 -18.60 0.28 -12.67
C GLY A 186 -17.95 1.01 -13.82
N GLY A 187 -17.45 2.21 -13.57
CA GLY A 187 -16.80 3.04 -14.57
C GLY A 187 -15.41 2.55 -15.00
N ASP A 188 -14.94 3.10 -16.11
CA ASP A 188 -13.62 2.78 -16.65
C ASP A 188 -12.49 3.28 -15.75
N VAL A 189 -11.47 2.45 -15.56
CA VAL A 189 -10.24 2.82 -14.85
C VAL A 189 -9.16 3.19 -15.84
N SER A 190 -8.59 4.39 -15.69
CA SER A 190 -7.45 4.85 -16.50
C SER A 190 -6.16 4.84 -15.69
N ARG A 191 -5.05 4.48 -16.33
CA ARG A 191 -3.72 4.62 -15.70
C ARG A 191 -3.25 6.08 -15.83
N GLY A 192 -3.02 6.72 -14.70
CA GLY A 192 -2.49 8.08 -14.62
C GLY A 192 -0.98 8.13 -14.34
N VAL A 193 -0.48 9.33 -14.06
CA VAL A 193 0.91 9.57 -13.66
C VAL A 193 1.25 8.82 -12.36
N GLU A 194 2.50 8.46 -12.18
CA GLU A 194 3.00 7.74 -11.00
C GLU A 194 2.24 6.44 -10.69
N ASN A 195 1.75 5.73 -11.73
CA ASN A 195 0.94 4.52 -11.60
C ASN A 195 -0.38 4.71 -10.81
N SER A 196 -0.93 5.90 -10.83
CA SER A 196 -2.23 6.17 -10.22
C SER A 196 -3.38 5.52 -10.99
N ALA A 197 -4.47 5.21 -10.30
CA ALA A 197 -5.73 4.77 -10.87
C ALA A 197 -6.65 5.99 -11.01
N GLY A 198 -6.98 6.35 -12.25
CA GLY A 198 -7.96 7.40 -12.53
C GLY A 198 -9.36 6.80 -12.65
N THR A 199 -10.28 7.26 -11.80
CA THR A 199 -11.67 6.81 -11.77
C THR A 199 -12.49 7.43 -12.91
N ASP A 200 -13.69 6.92 -13.17
CA ASP A 200 -14.58 7.44 -14.20
C ASP A 200 -15.27 8.74 -13.73
N LYS A 201 -15.67 9.57 -14.69
CA LYS A 201 -16.42 10.81 -14.43
C LYS A 201 -17.94 10.60 -14.41
N ALA A 202 -18.40 9.59 -15.13
CA ALA A 202 -19.83 9.42 -15.42
C ALA A 202 -20.49 8.33 -14.58
N GLN A 203 -19.68 7.43 -14.01
CA GLN A 203 -20.17 6.26 -13.27
C GLN A 203 -19.29 6.01 -12.03
N PRO A 204 -19.90 5.56 -10.93
CA PRO A 204 -19.11 5.10 -9.79
C PRO A 204 -18.10 4.02 -10.19
N THR A 205 -16.89 4.13 -9.68
CA THR A 205 -15.78 3.21 -9.99
C THR A 205 -15.31 2.53 -8.72
N GLY A 206 -15.36 1.22 -8.69
CA GLY A 206 -14.84 0.40 -7.58
C GLY A 206 -13.51 -0.26 -7.93
N LEU A 207 -12.55 -0.18 -7.01
CA LEU A 207 -11.24 -0.82 -7.07
C LEU A 207 -11.16 -1.85 -5.94
N VAL A 208 -10.98 -3.12 -6.28
CA VAL A 208 -10.96 -4.24 -5.32
C VAL A 208 -9.53 -4.69 -5.09
N TYR A 209 -9.11 -4.72 -3.83
CA TYR A 209 -7.81 -5.22 -3.37
C TYR A 209 -8.03 -6.43 -2.49
N ARG A 210 -7.57 -7.60 -2.95
CA ARG A 210 -7.82 -8.87 -2.27
C ARG A 210 -6.68 -9.25 -1.33
N SER A 211 -7.02 -10.11 -0.34
CA SER A 211 -6.06 -10.75 0.56
C SER A 211 -5.17 -9.77 1.31
N MET A 212 -5.75 -8.70 1.85
CA MET A 212 -5.04 -7.74 2.71
C MET A 212 -5.00 -8.27 4.14
N ASP A 213 -3.80 -8.50 4.68
CA ASP A 213 -3.60 -9.04 6.03
C ASP A 213 -3.40 -7.91 7.06
N PHE A 214 -4.46 -7.62 7.78
CA PHE A 214 -4.48 -6.65 8.86
C PHE A 214 -3.93 -7.19 10.18
N GLY A 215 -3.70 -8.50 10.28
CA GLY A 215 -3.36 -9.16 11.54
C GLY A 215 -4.53 -9.18 12.52
N GLU A 216 -4.26 -9.56 13.77
CA GLU A 216 -5.31 -9.77 14.79
C GLU A 216 -5.92 -8.45 15.28
N PHE A 217 -5.11 -7.41 15.43
CA PHE A 217 -5.59 -6.13 15.97
C PHE A 217 -6.25 -5.25 14.92
N GLY A 218 -5.65 -5.16 13.74
CA GLY A 218 -6.17 -4.41 12.61
C GLY A 218 -5.97 -2.90 12.67
N SER A 219 -6.72 -2.20 11.80
CA SER A 219 -6.72 -0.74 11.71
C SER A 219 -8.08 -0.19 11.28
N ASP A 220 -8.42 0.99 11.78
CA ASP A 220 -9.59 1.79 11.39
C ASP A 220 -9.19 3.14 10.78
N GLU A 221 -7.91 3.34 10.44
CA GLU A 221 -7.42 4.55 9.78
C GLU A 221 -6.81 4.23 8.43
N ILE A 222 -7.35 4.85 7.38
CA ILE A 222 -6.85 4.75 5.99
C ILE A 222 -6.37 6.11 5.50
N THR A 223 -5.20 6.13 4.88
CA THR A 223 -4.67 7.31 4.18
C THR A 223 -4.77 7.08 2.69
N LEU A 224 -5.38 8.03 1.98
CA LEU A 224 -5.55 8.04 0.52
C LEU A 224 -4.72 9.17 -0.07
N ALA A 225 -3.81 8.88 -0.99
CA ALA A 225 -3.06 9.89 -1.74
C ALA A 225 -3.78 10.20 -3.06
N ILE A 226 -4.52 11.30 -3.08
CA ILE A 226 -5.43 11.68 -4.17
C ILE A 226 -4.96 12.95 -4.86
N PHE A 227 -5.14 12.98 -6.18
CA PHE A 227 -5.12 14.16 -7.02
C PHE A 227 -6.48 14.33 -7.68
N ALA A 228 -7.15 15.44 -7.41
CA ALA A 228 -8.38 15.88 -8.09
C ALA A 228 -8.10 17.08 -8.97
N ASN A 229 -8.84 17.20 -10.10
CA ASN A 229 -8.67 18.30 -11.05
C ASN A 229 -9.49 19.55 -10.70
N ASP A 230 -10.29 19.47 -9.65
CA ASP A 230 -11.19 20.53 -9.18
C ASP A 230 -11.09 20.66 -7.66
N ASN A 231 -11.92 21.53 -7.08
CA ASN A 231 -11.98 21.79 -5.64
C ASN A 231 -13.30 21.28 -5.04
N ASP A 232 -14.04 20.48 -5.78
CA ASP A 232 -15.30 19.95 -5.34
C ASP A 232 -15.10 18.82 -4.32
N PRO A 233 -16.07 18.55 -3.44
CA PRO A 233 -16.01 17.43 -2.53
C PRO A 233 -16.19 16.12 -3.29
N HIS A 234 -15.25 15.18 -3.13
CA HIS A 234 -15.28 13.85 -3.72
C HIS A 234 -15.71 12.82 -2.68
N ARG A 235 -16.79 12.11 -2.95
CA ARG A 235 -17.29 11.04 -2.09
C ARG A 235 -16.59 9.73 -2.37
N ILE A 236 -16.13 9.08 -1.32
CA ILE A 236 -15.40 7.82 -1.37
C ILE A 236 -15.99 6.88 -0.34
N GLN A 237 -16.32 5.68 -0.78
CA GLN A 237 -16.76 4.60 0.10
C GLN A 237 -15.64 3.57 0.27
N ILE A 238 -15.44 3.11 1.51
CA ILE A 238 -14.50 2.05 1.84
C ILE A 238 -15.32 0.86 2.34
N TRP A 239 -15.11 -0.28 1.71
CA TRP A 239 -15.83 -1.52 2.01
C TRP A 239 -14.88 -2.61 2.46
N GLU A 240 -15.29 -3.38 3.46
CA GLU A 240 -14.74 -4.69 3.70
C GLU A 240 -15.46 -5.70 2.81
N GLY A 241 -14.72 -6.42 1.95
CA GLY A 241 -15.29 -7.22 0.89
C GLY A 241 -15.69 -6.39 -0.34
N GLU A 242 -16.56 -6.94 -1.16
CA GLU A 242 -17.07 -6.29 -2.37
C GLU A 242 -18.52 -5.83 -2.13
N PRO A 243 -18.92 -4.62 -2.56
CA PRO A 243 -20.29 -4.18 -2.42
C PRO A 243 -21.25 -5.10 -3.18
N GLY A 244 -22.37 -5.45 -2.56
CA GLY A 244 -23.39 -6.32 -3.15
C GLY A 244 -24.23 -5.62 -4.21
N GLU A 245 -25.07 -6.37 -4.93
CA GLU A 245 -25.96 -5.86 -5.99
C GLU A 245 -26.83 -4.69 -5.56
N ASN A 246 -27.20 -4.62 -4.29
CA ASN A 246 -28.04 -3.55 -3.76
C ASN A 246 -27.31 -2.21 -3.53
N ALA A 247 -25.99 -2.23 -3.47
CA ALA A 247 -25.18 -1.02 -3.21
C ALA A 247 -24.67 -0.38 -4.51
N SER A 248 -24.26 -1.21 -5.48
CA SER A 248 -23.70 -0.69 -6.75
C SER A 248 -23.95 -1.64 -7.93
N GLY A 249 -24.73 -2.70 -7.76
CA GLY A 249 -25.02 -3.70 -8.80
C GLY A 249 -23.91 -4.71 -9.04
N PHE A 250 -22.93 -4.84 -8.12
CA PHE A 250 -21.77 -5.71 -8.30
C PHE A 250 -21.49 -6.58 -7.09
N GLY A 251 -21.17 -7.84 -7.35
CA GLY A 251 -20.42 -8.74 -6.50
C GLY A 251 -21.14 -9.32 -5.28
N GLU A 252 -20.33 -9.86 -4.40
CA GLU A 252 -20.75 -10.43 -3.13
C GLU A 252 -20.99 -9.37 -2.06
N THR A 253 -21.78 -9.73 -1.05
CA THR A 253 -22.15 -8.79 0.05
C THR A 253 -20.94 -8.41 0.88
N GLY A 254 -20.41 -7.22 0.64
CA GLY A 254 -19.47 -6.54 1.53
C GLY A 254 -20.17 -5.69 2.58
N GLU A 255 -19.40 -5.19 3.54
CA GLU A 255 -19.87 -4.26 4.56
C GLU A 255 -19.24 -2.89 4.34
N LEU A 256 -20.06 -1.83 4.29
CA LEU A 256 -19.58 -0.45 4.23
C LEU A 256 -18.95 -0.06 5.57
N VAL A 257 -17.64 0.17 5.59
CA VAL A 257 -16.90 0.52 6.80
C VAL A 257 -16.47 1.99 6.86
N GLY A 258 -16.59 2.71 5.76
CA GLY A 258 -16.34 4.15 5.72
C GLY A 258 -17.00 4.85 4.54
N GLU A 259 -17.63 5.98 4.81
CA GLU A 259 -18.06 6.94 3.81
C GLU A 259 -17.37 8.27 4.13
N VAL A 260 -16.44 8.67 3.29
CA VAL A 260 -15.55 9.80 3.53
C VAL A 260 -15.66 10.81 2.39
N THR A 261 -15.31 12.05 2.69
CA THR A 261 -15.27 13.12 1.68
C THR A 261 -13.87 13.70 1.62
N TYR A 262 -13.25 13.56 0.46
CA TYR A 262 -11.97 14.21 0.17
C TYR A 262 -12.24 15.57 -0.46
N GLN A 263 -11.65 16.64 0.10
CA GLN A 263 -11.78 17.99 -0.44
C GLN A 263 -10.51 18.79 -0.20
N LYS A 264 -9.60 18.73 -1.15
CA LYS A 264 -8.39 19.55 -1.15
C LYS A 264 -8.28 20.35 -2.45
N PRO A 265 -7.58 21.49 -2.47
CA PRO A 265 -7.37 22.26 -3.67
C PRO A 265 -6.77 21.42 -4.79
N GLY A 266 -7.39 21.45 -5.97
CA GLY A 266 -6.88 20.78 -7.16
C GLY A 266 -5.57 21.43 -7.62
N ILE A 267 -4.46 20.72 -7.45
CA ILE A 267 -3.13 21.11 -7.94
C ILE A 267 -2.70 20.06 -8.95
N TRP A 268 -2.43 20.49 -10.17
CA TRP A 268 -2.13 19.60 -11.28
C TRP A 268 -0.98 18.63 -10.96
N GLU A 269 -1.24 17.34 -11.07
CA GLU A 269 -0.30 16.24 -10.82
C GLU A 269 0.31 16.20 -9.41
N VAL A 270 -0.33 16.84 -8.42
CA VAL A 270 0.11 16.78 -7.01
C VAL A 270 -0.85 15.91 -6.22
N PHE A 271 -0.35 14.75 -5.77
CA PHE A 271 -1.07 13.85 -4.89
C PHE A 271 -0.98 14.35 -3.45
N GLN A 272 -2.14 14.58 -2.84
CA GLN A 272 -2.24 15.12 -1.48
C GLN A 272 -2.83 14.05 -0.57
N PRO A 273 -2.06 13.47 0.36
CA PRO A 273 -2.56 12.44 1.26
C PRO A 273 -3.55 13.02 2.26
N GLU A 274 -4.58 12.24 2.58
CA GLU A 274 -5.53 12.54 3.65
C GLU A 274 -5.90 11.27 4.38
N THR A 275 -5.94 11.33 5.72
CA THR A 275 -6.26 10.20 6.57
C THR A 275 -7.70 10.29 7.05
N PHE A 276 -8.41 9.17 6.96
CA PHE A 276 -9.80 9.03 7.35
C PHE A 276 -9.96 7.92 8.37
N THR A 277 -10.88 8.10 9.31
CA THR A 277 -11.23 7.08 10.30
C THR A 277 -12.46 6.33 9.84
N LEU A 278 -12.39 5.01 9.85
CA LEU A 278 -13.47 4.10 9.51
C LEU A 278 -14.39 3.86 10.73
N SER A 279 -15.57 3.30 10.50
CA SER A 279 -16.55 2.96 11.54
C SER A 279 -16.06 1.86 12.50
N ARG A 280 -15.19 0.98 12.01
CA ARG A 280 -14.56 -0.09 12.79
C ARG A 280 -13.21 -0.50 12.20
N ARG A 281 -12.43 -1.24 12.97
CA ARG A 281 -11.17 -1.84 12.48
C ARG A 281 -11.45 -2.99 11.53
N LEU A 282 -10.66 -3.02 10.46
CA LEU A 282 -10.49 -4.20 9.63
C LEU A 282 -9.46 -5.11 10.28
N LYS A 283 -9.77 -6.41 10.40
CA LYS A 283 -8.96 -7.41 11.11
C LYS A 283 -8.80 -8.67 10.26
N GLY A 284 -7.68 -9.39 10.47
CA GLY A 284 -7.38 -10.62 9.74
C GLY A 284 -7.12 -10.36 8.26
N VAL A 285 -7.37 -11.38 7.46
CA VAL A 285 -7.22 -11.30 6.00
C VAL A 285 -8.56 -10.98 5.37
N VAL A 286 -8.68 -9.80 4.78
CA VAL A 286 -9.91 -9.31 4.16
C VAL A 286 -9.66 -8.71 2.79
N ASN A 287 -10.70 -8.59 1.99
CA ASN A 287 -10.68 -7.78 0.77
C ASN A 287 -11.09 -6.36 1.13
N VAL A 288 -10.45 -5.39 0.52
CA VAL A 288 -10.79 -3.96 0.68
C VAL A 288 -11.23 -3.43 -0.68
N THR A 289 -12.39 -2.77 -0.71
CA THR A 289 -12.84 -2.09 -1.92
C THR A 289 -12.96 -0.60 -1.68
N ILE A 290 -12.38 0.17 -2.59
CA ILE A 290 -12.48 1.63 -2.61
C ILE A 290 -13.39 2.03 -3.77
N VAL A 291 -14.52 2.65 -3.46
CA VAL A 291 -15.49 3.10 -4.47
C VAL A 291 -15.49 4.62 -4.54
N SER A 292 -15.29 5.15 -5.73
CA SER A 292 -15.41 6.58 -6.00
C SER A 292 -16.71 6.87 -6.75
N GLU A 293 -17.43 7.89 -6.34
CA GLU A 293 -18.58 8.41 -7.09
C GLU A 293 -18.16 9.42 -8.17
N ASP A 294 -16.95 9.98 -8.05
CA ASP A 294 -16.44 11.09 -8.84
C ASP A 294 -15.09 10.79 -9.50
N LYS A 295 -14.67 11.68 -10.40
CA LYS A 295 -13.38 11.61 -11.09
C LYS A 295 -12.26 12.17 -10.24
N PHE A 296 -11.33 11.31 -9.86
CA PHE A 296 -10.02 11.68 -9.31
C PHE A 296 -8.96 10.65 -9.71
N PHE A 297 -7.72 10.89 -9.31
CA PHE A 297 -6.61 9.95 -9.43
C PHE A 297 -6.14 9.54 -8.05
N LEU A 298 -6.23 8.26 -7.74
CA LEU A 298 -5.68 7.65 -6.53
C LEU A 298 -4.29 7.09 -6.88
N LYS A 299 -3.24 7.59 -6.23
CA LYS A 299 -1.89 7.07 -6.42
C LYS A 299 -1.67 5.79 -5.62
N GLU A 300 -1.91 5.89 -4.34
CA GLU A 300 -1.67 4.83 -3.37
C GLU A 300 -2.54 5.03 -2.14
N PHE A 301 -2.67 3.99 -1.37
CA PHE A 301 -3.27 4.07 -0.04
C PHE A 301 -2.52 3.14 0.92
N HIS A 302 -2.65 3.42 2.20
CA HIS A 302 -2.18 2.55 3.28
C HIS A 302 -3.04 2.74 4.51
N PHE A 303 -3.00 1.77 5.41
CA PHE A 303 -3.62 1.87 6.72
C PHE A 303 -2.58 2.21 7.78
N THR A 304 -2.96 3.00 8.76
CA THR A 304 -2.09 3.31 9.90
C THR A 304 -1.92 2.07 10.78
N ARG A 305 -0.68 1.62 11.00
CA ARG A 305 -0.42 0.57 11.99
C ARG A 305 -0.61 1.15 13.38
N GLN A 306 -1.65 0.72 14.06
CA GLN A 306 -1.98 1.18 15.40
C GLN A 306 -1.31 0.30 16.46
N GLU A 307 -0.70 0.94 17.46
CA GLU A 307 -0.17 0.27 18.63
C GLU A 307 -1.34 -0.05 19.58
N LYS A 308 -1.68 -1.32 19.75
CA LYS A 308 -2.84 -1.77 20.52
C LYS A 308 -2.90 -1.13 21.91
N ALA A 309 -1.76 -1.03 22.59
CA ALA A 309 -1.68 -0.45 23.93
C ALA A 309 -2.14 1.02 24.00
N TYR A 310 -1.94 1.79 22.93
CA TYR A 310 -2.28 3.21 22.86
C TYR A 310 -3.52 3.53 22.01
N ALA A 311 -4.08 2.51 21.39
CA ALA A 311 -5.30 2.65 20.62
C ALA A 311 -6.53 2.74 21.50
N ARG A 312 -7.59 3.31 20.96
CA ARG A 312 -8.92 3.28 21.59
C ARG A 312 -9.48 1.87 21.48
N LEU A 313 -9.62 1.20 22.63
CA LEU A 313 -10.11 -0.18 22.73
C LEU A 313 -11.55 -0.22 23.24
N SER A 314 -12.42 -0.90 22.50
CA SER A 314 -13.81 -1.13 22.90
C SER A 314 -13.87 -2.16 24.04
N ALA A 315 -14.61 -1.85 25.09
CA ALA A 315 -14.87 -2.80 26.17
C ALA A 315 -15.64 -4.03 25.66
N LEU A 316 -16.47 -3.85 24.62
CA LEU A 316 -17.33 -4.90 24.07
C LEU A 316 -16.60 -5.86 23.14
N THR A 317 -15.73 -5.36 22.25
CA THR A 317 -15.20 -6.13 21.10
C THR A 317 -13.70 -6.43 21.18
N ASP A 318 -12.91 -5.62 21.90
CA ASP A 318 -11.45 -5.76 21.89
C ASP A 318 -10.88 -6.52 23.11
N GLY A 319 -11.74 -6.95 24.03
CA GLY A 319 -11.39 -7.70 25.23
C GLY A 319 -12.26 -8.93 25.46
N VAL A 320 -11.81 -9.75 26.41
CA VAL A 320 -12.58 -10.92 26.88
C VAL A 320 -13.27 -10.58 28.19
N THR A 321 -14.58 -10.76 28.23
CA THR A 321 -15.38 -10.50 29.43
C THR A 321 -15.65 -11.80 30.19
N TYR A 322 -15.34 -11.82 31.48
CA TYR A 322 -15.61 -12.91 32.39
C TYR A 322 -16.64 -12.46 33.45
N GLY A 323 -17.49 -13.39 33.92
CA GLY A 323 -18.55 -13.15 34.87
C GLY A 323 -19.93 -13.22 34.24
N ASP A 324 -20.95 -12.90 35.01
CA ASP A 324 -22.36 -13.04 34.61
C ASP A 324 -23.23 -11.82 34.92
N SER A 325 -22.69 -10.82 35.62
CA SER A 325 -23.42 -9.63 36.05
C SER A 325 -23.12 -8.44 35.13
N PHE A 326 -23.57 -8.51 33.88
CA PHE A 326 -23.46 -7.42 32.90
C PHE A 326 -24.46 -7.60 31.75
N VAL A 327 -24.66 -6.53 30.97
CA VAL A 327 -25.47 -6.53 29.75
C VAL A 327 -24.60 -6.05 28.58
N ARG A 328 -24.65 -6.75 27.46
CA ARG A 328 -24.03 -6.32 26.22
C ARG A 328 -25.03 -5.51 25.40
N THR A 329 -24.67 -4.29 25.05
CA THR A 329 -25.43 -3.42 24.15
C THR A 329 -24.77 -3.34 22.77
N GLU A 330 -25.20 -2.42 21.94
CA GLU A 330 -24.64 -2.26 20.59
C GLU A 330 -23.16 -1.80 20.61
N ASP A 331 -22.78 -0.94 21.57
CA ASP A 331 -21.46 -0.31 21.59
C ASP A 331 -20.77 -0.29 22.99
N ALA A 332 -21.35 -0.97 23.98
CA ALA A 332 -20.84 -0.96 25.34
C ALA A 332 -21.14 -2.26 26.13
N ILE A 333 -20.48 -2.43 27.25
CA ILE A 333 -20.88 -3.37 28.32
C ILE A 333 -21.47 -2.54 29.43
N GLU A 334 -22.75 -2.76 29.73
CA GLU A 334 -23.53 -1.99 30.70
C GLU A 334 -23.90 -2.81 31.92
N GLN A 335 -24.29 -2.11 32.99
CA GLN A 335 -24.72 -2.69 34.26
C GLN A 335 -23.70 -3.67 34.85
N ILE A 336 -22.40 -3.38 34.63
CA ILE A 336 -21.34 -4.23 35.15
C ILE A 336 -21.40 -4.22 36.68
N GLY A 337 -21.68 -5.38 37.21
CA GLY A 337 -21.79 -5.59 38.64
C GLY A 337 -20.60 -6.32 39.26
N ASN A 338 -20.86 -7.07 40.32
CA ASN A 338 -19.85 -7.81 41.06
C ASN A 338 -19.28 -9.00 40.27
N ASN A 339 -18.00 -9.31 40.50
CA ASN A 339 -17.28 -10.45 39.92
C ASN A 339 -17.19 -10.45 38.39
N VAL A 340 -17.22 -9.29 37.77
CA VAL A 340 -16.95 -9.14 36.36
C VAL A 340 -15.51 -8.67 36.15
N SER A 341 -14.85 -9.21 35.17
CA SER A 341 -13.56 -8.71 34.70
C SER A 341 -13.49 -8.66 33.17
N LEU A 342 -12.82 -7.64 32.67
CA LEU A 342 -12.49 -7.50 31.25
C LEU A 342 -11.00 -7.60 31.09
N GLU A 343 -10.55 -8.51 30.21
CA GLU A 343 -9.15 -8.81 29.97
C GLU A 343 -8.75 -8.43 28.55
N PHE A 344 -7.62 -7.74 28.43
CA PHE A 344 -7.01 -7.31 27.16
C PHE A 344 -5.59 -7.82 27.12
N SER A 345 -5.32 -8.78 26.22
CA SER A 345 -3.99 -9.37 25.99
C SER A 345 -3.16 -8.52 25.03
N ASP A 346 -1.87 -8.82 24.94
CA ASP A 346 -0.93 -8.31 23.94
C ASP A 346 -0.88 -6.77 23.87
N MET A 347 -0.88 -6.15 25.07
CA MET A 347 -0.75 -4.71 25.24
C MET A 347 0.73 -4.36 25.35
N ASP A 348 1.37 -4.07 24.21
CA ASP A 348 2.79 -3.68 24.20
C ASP A 348 2.93 -2.17 24.37
N PHE A 349 3.41 -1.76 25.55
CA PHE A 349 3.73 -0.37 25.88
C PHE A 349 5.13 0.04 25.44
N GLY A 350 5.91 -0.87 24.88
CA GLY A 350 7.27 -0.60 24.42
C GLY A 350 8.16 0.02 25.49
N THR A 351 9.09 0.86 25.05
CA THR A 351 9.97 1.67 25.91
C THR A 351 9.39 3.04 26.25
N ASP A 352 8.39 3.52 25.49
CA ASP A 352 7.78 4.85 25.64
C ASP A 352 7.02 4.96 26.95
N ALA A 353 6.47 3.85 27.41
CA ALA A 353 5.69 3.73 28.63
C ALA A 353 4.37 4.52 28.61
N SER A 354 3.50 4.16 29.54
CA SER A 354 2.29 4.92 29.85
C SER A 354 2.20 5.24 31.33
N ASP A 355 1.71 6.43 31.64
CA ASP A 355 1.46 6.91 33.01
C ASP A 355 0.04 7.45 33.19
N SER A 356 -0.80 7.32 32.16
CA SER A 356 -2.20 7.73 32.23
C SER A 356 -3.10 6.86 31.36
N ILE A 357 -4.35 6.75 31.78
CA ILE A 357 -5.42 6.05 31.06
C ILE A 357 -6.66 6.95 30.97
N VAL A 358 -7.29 6.96 29.81
CA VAL A 358 -8.60 7.58 29.60
C VAL A 358 -9.65 6.48 29.51
N ILE A 359 -10.71 6.60 30.27
CA ILE A 359 -11.84 5.66 30.31
C ILE A 359 -13.10 6.42 29.91
N CYS A 360 -13.84 5.91 28.96
CA CYS A 360 -15.19 6.35 28.62
C CYS A 360 -16.21 5.41 29.28
N GLY A 361 -16.93 5.93 30.26
CA GLY A 361 -17.92 5.16 30.99
C GLY A 361 -18.92 6.06 31.70
N ARG A 362 -19.88 5.42 32.41
CA ARG A 362 -20.81 6.10 33.28
C ARG A 362 -21.16 5.21 34.47
N THR A 363 -21.60 5.83 35.57
CA THR A 363 -22.07 5.11 36.77
C THR A 363 -23.15 5.91 37.47
N PRO A 364 -24.22 5.25 37.93
CA PRO A 364 -25.24 5.89 38.76
C PRO A 364 -24.77 6.07 40.22
N LEU A 365 -23.65 5.45 40.60
CA LEU A 365 -23.14 5.51 41.97
C LEU A 365 -22.35 6.80 42.22
N GLN A 366 -22.46 7.36 43.43
CA GLN A 366 -21.65 8.53 43.81
C GLN A 366 -20.15 8.25 43.79
N HIS A 367 -19.78 7.02 44.15
CA HIS A 367 -18.42 6.52 44.13
C HIS A 367 -18.42 5.13 43.53
N ASN A 368 -17.78 4.96 42.40
CA ASN A 368 -17.52 3.68 41.79
C ASN A 368 -16.03 3.46 41.67
N THR A 369 -15.54 2.26 41.91
CA THR A 369 -14.11 1.94 41.81
C THR A 369 -13.91 0.81 40.82
N ILE A 370 -12.92 0.98 39.96
CA ILE A 370 -12.47 -0.01 39.00
C ILE A 370 -11.05 -0.40 39.38
N GLN A 371 -10.79 -1.68 39.56
CA GLN A 371 -9.43 -2.15 39.81
C GLN A 371 -8.76 -2.48 38.47
N LEU A 372 -7.70 -1.77 38.15
CA LEU A 372 -6.83 -2.02 37.00
C LEU A 372 -5.67 -2.90 37.45
N ARG A 373 -5.42 -4.01 36.71
CA ARG A 373 -4.34 -4.96 36.98
C ARG A 373 -3.50 -5.17 35.76
N PHE A 374 -2.20 -5.29 35.94
CA PHE A 374 -1.22 -5.63 34.90
C PHE A 374 -0.61 -7.01 35.19
N SER A 375 -0.13 -7.69 34.13
CA SER A 375 0.48 -9.02 34.24
C SER A 375 1.79 -9.03 35.04
N ASN A 376 2.47 -7.89 35.19
CA ASN A 376 3.64 -7.71 36.07
C ASN A 376 3.31 -7.73 37.56
N GLY A 377 2.02 -7.84 37.96
CA GLY A 377 1.51 -7.86 39.31
C GLY A 377 1.10 -6.50 39.89
N GLU A 378 1.34 -5.42 39.17
CA GLU A 378 0.87 -4.09 39.60
C GLU A 378 -0.64 -4.01 39.53
N THR A 379 -1.19 -3.33 40.57
CA THR A 379 -2.64 -3.15 40.70
C THR A 379 -2.92 -1.74 41.17
N GLN A 380 -3.88 -1.08 40.53
CA GLN A 380 -4.30 0.26 40.90
C GLN A 380 -5.83 0.36 40.94
N VAL A 381 -6.35 1.17 41.86
CA VAL A 381 -7.78 1.46 41.94
C VAL A 381 -8.07 2.82 41.32
N LEU A 382 -8.98 2.84 40.38
CA LEU A 382 -9.42 4.04 39.69
C LEU A 382 -10.79 4.46 40.22
N PRO A 383 -10.92 5.62 40.90
CA PRO A 383 -12.19 6.13 41.41
C PRO A 383 -12.93 6.83 40.26
N PHE A 384 -14.03 6.24 39.79
CA PHE A 384 -14.87 6.84 38.78
C PHE A 384 -16.04 7.58 39.44
N PRO A 385 -16.16 8.91 39.30
CA PRO A 385 -17.22 9.68 39.92
C PRO A 385 -18.57 9.48 39.22
N HIS A 386 -19.64 9.82 39.91
CA HIS A 386 -21.01 9.79 39.36
C HIS A 386 -21.10 10.48 37.99
N SER A 387 -21.76 9.82 37.06
CA SER A 387 -22.03 10.36 35.76
C SER A 387 -23.33 9.77 35.20
N GLY A 388 -24.33 10.63 34.96
CA GLY A 388 -25.60 10.23 34.32
C GLY A 388 -25.46 9.92 32.83
N GLU A 389 -24.37 10.38 32.20
CA GLU A 389 -24.05 10.20 30.80
C GLU A 389 -22.65 9.63 30.65
N TYR A 390 -22.33 9.02 29.50
CA TYR A 390 -20.98 8.59 29.16
C TYR A 390 -20.02 9.78 29.16
N ARG A 391 -18.93 9.65 29.93
CA ARG A 391 -17.88 10.66 30.03
C ARG A 391 -16.51 10.02 29.87
N GLU A 392 -15.63 10.79 29.29
CA GLU A 392 -14.19 10.49 29.25
C GLU A 392 -13.55 11.01 30.53
N MET A 393 -12.89 10.13 31.24
CA MET A 393 -12.18 10.46 32.48
C MET A 393 -10.75 10.00 32.36
N ARG A 394 -9.80 10.91 32.60
CA ARG A 394 -8.36 10.63 32.63
C ARG A 394 -7.93 10.30 34.04
N PHE A 395 -7.19 9.22 34.20
CA PHE A 395 -6.63 8.78 35.47
C PHE A 395 -5.13 8.64 35.35
N PRO A 396 -4.34 9.20 36.30
CA PRO A 396 -2.92 8.89 36.37
C PRO A 396 -2.77 7.43 36.87
N ILE A 397 -1.78 6.74 36.27
CA ILE A 397 -1.43 5.37 36.64
C ILE A 397 0.04 5.28 36.99
N GLN A 398 0.45 4.22 37.68
CA GLN A 398 1.87 3.89 37.79
C GLN A 398 2.42 3.59 36.41
N LYS A 399 3.65 4.02 36.17
CA LYS A 399 4.29 3.89 34.89
C LYS A 399 4.41 2.43 34.46
N VAL A 400 3.80 2.07 33.34
CA VAL A 400 3.81 0.72 32.76
C VAL A 400 4.64 0.69 31.47
N THR A 401 5.40 -0.40 31.26
CA THR A 401 6.28 -0.62 30.09
C THR A 401 6.20 -2.06 29.62
N GLY A 402 6.67 -2.29 28.39
CA GLY A 402 6.75 -3.62 27.79
C GLY A 402 5.40 -4.26 27.52
N GLU A 403 5.43 -5.53 27.22
CA GLU A 403 4.22 -6.30 26.92
C GLU A 403 3.48 -6.68 28.19
N GLN A 404 2.20 -6.34 28.27
CA GLN A 404 1.34 -6.56 29.41
C GLN A 404 0.00 -7.19 29.00
N LYS A 405 -0.58 -7.92 29.90
CA LYS A 405 -2.02 -8.19 29.93
C LYS A 405 -2.68 -7.22 30.91
N VAL A 406 -3.70 -6.52 30.45
CA VAL A 406 -4.45 -5.52 31.23
C VAL A 406 -5.79 -6.11 31.60
N THR A 407 -6.16 -6.03 32.88
CA THR A 407 -7.44 -6.55 33.39
C THR A 407 -8.15 -5.48 34.21
N PHE A 408 -9.37 -5.14 33.81
CA PHE A 408 -10.28 -4.35 34.62
C PHE A 408 -11.11 -5.30 35.47
N VAL A 409 -11.09 -5.11 36.78
CA VAL A 409 -11.86 -5.93 37.73
C VAL A 409 -12.87 -5.05 38.43
N PHE A 410 -14.12 -5.48 38.42
CA PHE A 410 -15.24 -4.78 39.04
C PHE A 410 -15.58 -5.45 40.36
N LEU A 411 -15.40 -4.70 41.47
CA LEU A 411 -15.50 -5.18 42.82
C LEU A 411 -16.97 -5.16 43.32
N PRO A 412 -17.28 -5.85 44.44
CA PRO A 412 -18.59 -5.83 45.04
C PRO A 412 -19.13 -4.42 45.26
N GLY A 413 -20.38 -4.19 44.88
CA GLY A 413 -21.02 -2.88 44.96
C GLY A 413 -20.79 -1.98 43.75
N CYS A 414 -20.06 -2.45 42.70
CA CYS A 414 -19.92 -1.75 41.44
C CYS A 414 -21.23 -1.74 40.64
N ASN A 415 -21.49 -0.65 39.95
CA ASN A 415 -22.47 -0.54 38.88
C ASN A 415 -21.91 0.45 37.85
N PHE A 416 -21.40 -0.09 36.75
CA PHE A 416 -20.65 0.67 35.79
C PHE A 416 -21.02 0.28 34.35
N ASP A 417 -21.12 1.28 33.48
CA ASP A 417 -21.27 1.10 32.05
C ASP A 417 -19.95 1.51 31.37
N PHE A 418 -19.36 0.58 30.62
CA PHE A 418 -18.03 0.72 30.03
C PHE A 418 -18.10 0.66 28.54
N LYS A 419 -17.67 1.76 27.87
CA LYS A 419 -17.71 1.88 26.42
C LYS A 419 -16.35 1.58 25.80
N TRP A 420 -15.31 2.30 26.22
CA TRP A 420 -13.95 2.15 25.71
C TRP A 420 -12.92 2.76 26.67
N PHE A 421 -11.64 2.43 26.43
CA PHE A 421 -10.50 3.07 27.09
C PHE A 421 -9.33 3.22 26.10
N ARG A 422 -8.35 4.06 26.47
CA ARG A 422 -7.04 4.15 25.84
C ARG A 422 -5.99 4.52 26.87
N PHE A 423 -4.78 4.03 26.70
CA PHE A 423 -3.62 4.54 27.43
C PHE A 423 -2.98 5.68 26.64
N GLU A 424 -2.21 6.53 27.32
CA GLU A 424 -1.50 7.65 26.71
C GLU A 424 -0.01 7.50 26.96
N LYS A 425 0.81 7.84 25.93
CA LYS A 425 2.27 7.76 26.06
C LYS A 425 2.77 8.78 27.08
N SER A 426 3.73 8.36 27.92
CA SER A 426 4.35 9.26 28.90
C SER A 426 5.08 10.40 28.22
N GLY A 427 4.89 11.64 28.71
CA GLY A 427 5.63 12.81 28.23
C GLY A 427 5.04 13.53 27.00
N LEU A 428 3.85 13.14 26.53
CA LEU A 428 3.05 13.96 25.62
C LEU A 428 2.17 14.89 26.48
N GLU A 429 2.73 16.05 26.90
CA GLU A 429 1.90 17.18 27.36
C GLU A 429 1.30 17.84 26.10
N GLU A 430 -0.04 18.01 26.08
CA GLU A 430 -0.76 18.79 25.07
C GLU A 430 -0.43 20.29 25.14
#